data_3eeca1a8491ee2874685c52b056c9d7a
#
_entry.id   3eeca1a8491ee2874685c52b056c9d7a
#
_cell.length_a   1.000
_cell.length_b   1.000
_cell.length_c   1.000
_cell.angle_alpha   90.00
_cell.angle_beta   90.00
_cell.angle_gamma   90.00
#
_symmetry.space_group_name_H-M   'P 1'
#
loop_
_entity.id
_entity.type
_entity.pdbx_description
1 polymer ?
#
loop_
_entity_poly.entity_id
_entity_poly.type
_entity_poly.pdbx_seq_one_letter_code
_entity_poly.pdbx_strand_id
1 'polypeptide(L)'
;MPFFIFSMSSDKSKQDSLVLTKTLTKLKKPNLFKVILLNDDYTPMEYVVQLLKVVFRKNENEAVNIMLMVHKKGSGVCGIFTKEIAETKVETVLKMAKSDQHPLKCIMEPD
;
A
#
# COMPACT_ATOMS: atom_id res chain seq x y z
N MET A 1 17.90 2.61 -15.77
CA MET A 1 17.78 1.87 -15.95
C MET A 1 17.43 0.99 -15.68
N PRO A 2 17.42 0.51 -15.64
CA PRO A 2 17.25 -0.45 -15.49
C PRO A 2 17.14 -1.60 -15.30
N PHE A 3 17.08 -2.32 -15.29
CA PHE A 3 17.06 -3.38 -15.22
C PHE A 3 17.31 -4.26 -15.73
N PHE A 4 17.31 -4.17 -16.50
CA PHE A 4 17.53 -5.16 -17.25
C PHE A 4 18.78 -5.70 -17.22
N ILE A 5 19.49 -5.10 -16.99
CA ILE A 5 20.81 -5.47 -16.93
C ILE A 5 21.05 -6.67 -16.17
N PHE A 6 20.25 -6.90 -15.22
CA PHE A 6 20.34 -8.01 -14.49
C PHE A 6 20.23 -9.24 -15.24
N SER A 7 19.50 -9.25 -16.29
CA SER A 7 19.27 -10.46 -17.04
C SER A 7 20.54 -11.00 -17.59
N MET A 8 21.57 -10.20 -17.56
CA MET A 8 22.80 -10.64 -18.10
C MET A 8 23.65 -11.24 -17.09
N SER A 9 23.19 -11.38 -15.92
CA SER A 9 23.98 -11.91 -14.86
C SER A 9 24.42 -13.32 -15.16
N SER A 10 25.62 -13.64 -14.86
CA SER A 10 26.12 -14.99 -14.98
C SER A 10 25.56 -15.80 -13.82
N ASP A 11 25.74 -17.09 -13.86
CA ASP A 11 25.33 -17.94 -12.77
C ASP A 11 26.00 -17.53 -11.47
N LYS A 12 27.22 -17.05 -11.54
CA LYS A 12 27.91 -16.59 -10.36
C LYS A 12 27.22 -15.40 -9.74
N SER A 13 26.76 -14.45 -10.54
CA SER A 13 26.02 -13.32 -10.06
C SER A 13 24.73 -13.74 -9.38
N LYS A 14 24.05 -14.72 -9.94
CA LYS A 14 22.80 -15.19 -9.35
C LYS A 14 23.06 -15.82 -7.99
N GLN A 15 24.14 -16.58 -7.87
CA GLN A 15 24.49 -17.21 -6.61
C GLN A 15 24.83 -16.15 -5.56
N ASP A 16 25.57 -15.14 -5.96
CA ASP A 16 25.92 -14.05 -5.05
C ASP A 16 24.69 -13.32 -4.59
N SER A 17 23.74 -13.08 -5.48
CA SER A 17 22.49 -12.41 -5.14
C SER A 17 21.66 -13.23 -4.16
N LEU A 18 21.64 -14.55 -4.35
CA LEU A 18 20.89 -15.41 -3.44
C LEU A 18 21.52 -15.42 -2.04
N VAL A 19 22.84 -15.49 -1.98
CA VAL A 19 23.53 -15.47 -0.70
C VAL A 19 23.29 -14.16 0.03
N LEU A 20 23.40 -13.05 -0.69
CA LEU A 20 23.14 -11.74 -0.13
C LEU A 20 21.72 -11.63 0.40
N THR A 21 20.74 -12.09 -0.35
CA THR A 21 19.36 -12.05 0.05
C THR A 21 19.13 -12.83 1.33
N LYS A 22 19.71 -14.02 1.43
CA LYS A 22 19.58 -14.83 2.64
C LYS A 22 20.20 -14.14 3.84
N THR A 23 21.37 -13.54 3.66
CA THR A 23 22.06 -12.83 4.71
C THR A 23 21.25 -11.66 5.21
N LEU A 24 20.70 -10.87 4.29
CA LEU A 24 19.89 -9.74 4.68
C LEU A 24 18.62 -10.17 5.41
N THR A 25 18.01 -11.26 4.97
CA THR A 25 16.83 -11.78 5.64
C THR A 25 17.14 -12.21 7.07
N LYS A 26 18.30 -12.83 7.28
CA LYS A 26 18.70 -13.24 8.62
C LYS A 26 19.03 -12.06 9.50
N LEU A 27 19.73 -11.06 8.96
CA LEU A 27 20.15 -9.92 9.73
C LEU A 27 18.99 -9.01 10.12
N LYS A 28 18.14 -8.72 9.16
CA LYS A 28 17.04 -7.81 9.45
C LYS A 28 15.98 -7.88 8.38
N LYS A 29 14.78 -8.19 8.80
CA LYS A 29 13.63 -8.16 7.93
C LYS A 29 12.87 -6.88 8.22
N PRO A 30 12.65 -6.02 7.23
CA PRO A 30 11.92 -4.78 7.49
C PRO A 30 10.52 -5.08 7.96
N ASN A 31 10.07 -4.32 8.93
CA ASN A 31 8.69 -4.41 9.38
C ASN A 31 7.79 -3.80 8.33
N LEU A 32 6.70 -4.47 8.06
CA LEU A 32 5.71 -3.98 7.12
C LEU A 32 4.53 -3.42 7.89
N PHE A 33 3.82 -2.50 7.24
CA PHE A 33 2.65 -1.86 7.82
C PHE A 33 1.50 -1.92 6.85
N LYS A 34 0.33 -2.18 7.38
CA LYS A 34 -0.87 -2.13 6.55
C LYS A 34 -1.52 -0.76 6.69
N VAL A 35 -1.96 -0.24 5.56
CA VAL A 35 -2.67 1.02 5.51
C VAL A 35 -4.16 0.70 5.46
N ILE A 36 -4.91 1.30 6.36
CA ILE A 36 -6.31 0.95 6.59
C ILE A 36 -7.19 2.18 6.43
N LEU A 37 -8.25 2.06 5.63
CA LEU A 37 -9.28 3.08 5.55
C LEU A 37 -10.37 2.77 6.54
N LEU A 38 -10.86 3.80 7.22
CA LEU A 38 -11.94 3.67 8.18
C LEU A 38 -13.21 4.26 7.61
N ASN A 39 -14.33 3.64 7.95
CA ASN A 39 -15.63 4.08 7.48
C ASN A 39 -16.03 5.40 8.15
N ASP A 40 -16.74 6.25 7.41
CA ASP A 40 -17.42 7.40 7.95
C ASP A 40 -18.72 7.59 7.16
N ASP A 41 -19.64 8.38 7.72
CA ASP A 41 -20.98 8.49 7.14
C ASP A 41 -21.10 9.55 6.04
N TYR A 42 -20.04 10.30 5.79
CA TYR A 42 -20.11 11.44 4.90
C TYR A 42 -19.32 11.33 3.60
N THR A 43 -18.29 10.51 3.57
CA THR A 43 -17.48 10.36 2.37
C THR A 43 -18.21 9.47 1.36
N PRO A 44 -18.43 9.95 0.13
CA PRO A 44 -19.14 9.14 -0.87
C PRO A 44 -18.36 7.86 -1.24
N MET A 45 -19.09 6.79 -1.50
CA MET A 45 -18.48 5.53 -1.91
C MET A 45 -17.66 5.68 -3.19
N GLU A 46 -18.16 6.45 -4.15
CA GLU A 46 -17.45 6.68 -5.40
C GLU A 46 -16.12 7.35 -5.17
N TYR A 47 -16.05 8.24 -4.18
CA TYR A 47 -14.80 8.91 -3.84
C TYR A 47 -13.79 7.91 -3.32
N VAL A 48 -14.22 6.99 -2.46
CA VAL A 48 -13.35 5.97 -1.90
C VAL A 48 -12.82 5.07 -3.03
N VAL A 49 -13.67 4.67 -3.97
CA VAL A 49 -13.24 3.84 -5.10
C VAL A 49 -12.18 4.58 -5.92
N GLN A 50 -12.42 5.86 -6.25
CA GLN A 50 -11.46 6.63 -7.04
C GLN A 50 -10.14 6.81 -6.32
N LEU A 51 -10.20 7.07 -5.03
CA LEU A 51 -9.00 7.23 -4.21
C LEU A 51 -8.18 5.95 -4.19
N LEU A 52 -8.83 4.81 -4.05
CA LEU A 52 -8.15 3.52 -4.07
C LEU A 52 -7.47 3.26 -5.41
N LYS A 53 -8.09 3.67 -6.50
CA LYS A 53 -7.51 3.52 -7.83
C LYS A 53 -6.30 4.44 -8.01
N VAL A 54 -6.41 5.67 -7.58
CA VAL A 54 -5.37 6.68 -7.79
C VAL A 54 -4.19 6.52 -6.84
N VAL A 55 -4.48 6.39 -5.55
CA VAL A 55 -3.42 6.36 -4.53
C VAL A 55 -2.82 4.96 -4.37
N PHE A 56 -3.65 3.95 -4.38
CA PHE A 56 -3.21 2.57 -4.15
C PHE A 56 -3.13 1.73 -5.42
N ARG A 57 -3.41 2.35 -6.57
CA ARG A 57 -3.31 1.71 -7.88
C ARG A 57 -4.10 0.42 -8.00
N LYS A 58 -5.26 0.38 -7.34
CA LYS A 58 -6.15 -0.77 -7.44
C LYS A 58 -6.94 -0.69 -8.73
N ASN A 59 -7.28 -1.86 -9.28
CA ASN A 59 -8.18 -1.89 -10.43
C ASN A 59 -9.60 -1.70 -9.90
N GLU A 60 -10.56 -1.60 -10.82
CA GLU A 60 -11.95 -1.33 -10.46
C GLU A 60 -12.50 -2.37 -9.49
N ASN A 61 -12.31 -3.65 -9.77
CA ASN A 61 -12.86 -4.71 -8.94
C ASN A 61 -12.26 -4.71 -7.53
N GLU A 62 -10.95 -4.54 -7.44
CA GLU A 62 -10.25 -4.47 -6.16
C GLU A 62 -10.70 -3.27 -5.35
N ALA A 63 -10.81 -2.11 -6.02
CA ALA A 63 -11.21 -0.88 -5.34
C ALA A 63 -12.64 -1.00 -4.80
N VAL A 64 -13.55 -1.55 -5.59
CA VAL A 64 -14.92 -1.76 -5.15
C VAL A 64 -14.98 -2.73 -3.97
N ASN A 65 -14.22 -3.82 -4.03
CA ASN A 65 -14.21 -4.79 -2.95
C ASN A 65 -13.71 -4.18 -1.64
N ILE A 66 -12.65 -3.38 -1.71
CA ILE A 66 -12.12 -2.71 -0.51
C ILE A 66 -13.14 -1.70 0.01
N MET A 67 -13.74 -0.92 -0.89
CA MET A 67 -14.75 0.06 -0.50
C MET A 67 -15.93 -0.62 0.21
N LEU A 68 -16.39 -1.76 -0.31
CA LEU A 68 -17.47 -2.49 0.33
C LEU A 68 -17.07 -3.03 1.70
N MET A 69 -15.83 -3.48 1.83
CA MET A 69 -15.33 -3.94 3.12
C MET A 69 -15.32 -2.80 4.14
N VAL A 70 -14.84 -1.63 3.74
CA VAL A 70 -14.84 -0.45 4.61
C VAL A 70 -16.28 -0.12 5.03
N HIS A 71 -17.19 -0.13 4.07
CA HIS A 71 -18.59 0.23 4.34
C HIS A 71 -19.28 -0.78 5.25
N LYS A 72 -19.06 -2.05 5.01
CA LYS A 72 -19.79 -3.11 5.74
C LYS A 72 -19.14 -3.48 7.06
N LYS A 73 -17.81 -3.49 7.11
CA LYS A 73 -17.09 -3.93 8.32
C LYS A 73 -16.46 -2.78 9.12
N GLY A 74 -16.54 -1.57 8.61
CA GLY A 74 -15.99 -0.41 9.32
C GLY A 74 -14.56 -0.09 8.96
N SER A 75 -13.82 -1.00 8.34
CA SER A 75 -12.45 -0.76 7.92
C SER A 75 -12.05 -1.70 6.81
N GLY A 76 -11.05 -1.31 6.05
CA GLY A 76 -10.52 -2.16 4.98
C GLY A 76 -9.05 -1.87 4.74
N VAL A 77 -8.28 -2.93 4.52
CA VAL A 77 -6.85 -2.79 4.25
C VAL A 77 -6.65 -2.44 2.79
N CYS A 78 -5.93 -1.35 2.54
CA CYS A 78 -5.67 -0.88 1.19
C CYS A 78 -4.39 -1.45 0.61
N GLY A 79 -3.45 -1.81 1.46
CA GLY A 79 -2.19 -2.38 1.03
C GLY A 79 -1.22 -2.51 2.18
N ILE A 80 -0.12 -3.20 1.91
CA ILE A 80 0.91 -3.46 2.91
C ILE A 80 2.23 -2.92 2.35
N PHE A 81 2.89 -2.08 3.13
CA PHE A 81 4.07 -1.34 2.66
C PHE A 81 5.12 -1.24 3.74
N THR A 82 6.31 -0.80 3.37
CA THR A 82 7.30 -0.43 4.37
C THR A 82 6.81 0.81 5.12
N LYS A 83 7.40 1.07 6.27
CA LYS A 83 6.96 2.17 7.12
C LYS A 83 6.89 3.51 6.39
N GLU A 84 7.95 3.85 5.67
CA GLU A 84 8.00 5.14 4.98
C GLU A 84 6.94 5.27 3.90
N ILE A 85 6.73 4.22 3.13
CA ILE A 85 5.72 4.24 2.09
C ILE A 85 4.33 4.30 2.70
N ALA A 86 4.10 3.53 3.77
CA ALA A 86 2.82 3.55 4.46
C ALA A 86 2.49 4.95 4.98
N GLU A 87 3.46 5.60 5.61
CA GLU A 87 3.27 6.97 6.10
C GLU A 87 2.91 7.93 4.98
N THR A 88 3.59 7.81 3.84
CA THR A 88 3.30 8.65 2.69
C THR A 88 1.89 8.39 2.15
N LYS A 89 1.48 7.14 2.09
CA LYS A 89 0.14 6.79 1.62
C LYS A 89 -0.94 7.37 2.54
N VAL A 90 -0.77 7.22 3.85
CA VAL A 90 -1.70 7.76 4.83
C VAL A 90 -1.80 9.28 4.68
N GLU A 91 -0.65 9.95 4.60
CA GLU A 91 -0.62 11.39 4.46
C GLU A 91 -1.29 11.85 3.17
N THR A 92 -1.03 11.16 2.08
CA THR A 92 -1.64 11.49 0.79
C THR A 92 -3.16 11.38 0.85
N VAL A 93 -3.66 10.29 1.44
CA VAL A 93 -5.10 10.08 1.57
C VAL A 93 -5.74 11.20 2.41
N LEU A 94 -5.13 11.50 3.55
CA LEU A 94 -5.70 12.51 4.45
C LEU A 94 -5.67 13.90 3.82
N LYS A 95 -4.62 14.24 3.09
CA LYS A 95 -4.55 15.53 2.41
C LYS A 95 -5.57 15.65 1.29
N MET A 96 -5.71 14.61 0.48
CA MET A 96 -6.68 14.60 -0.61
C MET A 96 -8.09 14.72 -0.07
N ALA A 97 -8.42 13.92 0.94
CA ALA A 97 -9.76 13.94 1.52
C ALA A 97 -10.08 15.30 2.12
N LYS A 98 -9.13 15.88 2.83
CA LYS A 98 -9.33 17.20 3.43
C LYS A 98 -9.53 18.27 2.37
N SER A 99 -8.75 18.23 1.29
CA SER A 99 -8.87 19.17 0.18
C SER A 99 -10.23 19.05 -0.50
N ASP A 100 -10.76 17.84 -0.57
CA ASP A 100 -12.06 17.58 -1.18
C ASP A 100 -13.21 17.66 -0.17
N GLN A 101 -12.89 18.07 1.05
CA GLN A 101 -13.86 18.28 2.12
C GLN A 101 -14.59 17.01 2.55
N HIS A 102 -13.87 15.90 2.56
CA HIS A 102 -14.40 14.64 3.07
C HIS A 102 -13.68 14.25 4.36
N PRO A 103 -14.42 13.80 5.38
CA PRO A 103 -13.82 13.43 6.66
C PRO A 103 -13.29 11.99 6.69
N LEU A 104 -12.82 11.50 5.58
CA LEU A 104 -12.30 10.15 5.47
C LEU A 104 -11.06 9.97 6.35
N LYS A 105 -11.01 8.88 7.09
CA LYS A 105 -9.89 8.59 7.96
C LYS A 105 -9.05 7.44 7.41
N CYS A 106 -7.76 7.54 7.62
CA CYS A 106 -6.82 6.54 7.16
C CYS A 106 -5.73 6.38 8.21
N ILE A 107 -5.41 5.15 8.54
CA ILE A 107 -4.38 4.86 9.56
C ILE A 107 -3.44 3.79 9.04
N MET A 108 -2.36 3.56 9.75
CA MET A 108 -1.45 2.46 9.46
C MET A 108 -1.19 1.68 10.75
N GLU A 109 -0.99 0.39 10.61
CA GLU A 109 -0.69 -0.50 11.73
C GLU A 109 0.37 -1.50 11.32
N PRO A 110 1.17 -2.00 12.28
CA PRO A 110 2.10 -3.08 11.95
C PRO A 110 1.35 -4.28 11.38
N ASP A 111 1.92 -4.85 10.35
CA ASP A 111 1.29 -6.00 9.71
C ASP A 111 1.58 -7.28 10.50
#